data_3e23625a52d2a48698dbf96f5c311cd2
#
_entry.id   3e23625a52d2a48698dbf96f5c311cd2
#
_cell.length_a   1.000
_cell.length_b   1.000
_cell.length_c   1.000
_cell.angle_alpha   90.00
_cell.angle_beta   90.00
_cell.angle_gamma   90.00
#
_symmetry.space_group_name_H-M   'P 1'
#
loop_
_entity.id
_entity.type
_entity.pdbx_description
1 polymer ?
#
loop_
_entity_poly.entity_id
_entity_poly.type
_entity_poly.pdbx_seq_one_letter_code
_entity_poly.pdbx_strand_id
1 'polypeptide(L)'
;MCQPDRPPALPPILYQSSHVVILDKPAGLPVHTGPGGGPSVEDCFPLLSRRKDGPWLAHRLDADTSGCLAIALRKQPLLAMQQAFASKTARKTYWAVVEGGPQTPTGRIDLPLLKTSTRAGWSMQVADAGAPSATTWRVLGRSATTSWLELELETGRTHQARVHCAAMGWPIVGDALYGHPHPAGLHLLARSLSLPVDAGLSVTAPPRLTMHPALHACGWT
;
A
#
# COMPACT_ATOMS: atom_id res chain seq x y z
N MET A 1 -22.36 22.24 -0.08
CA MET A 1 -22.74 21.60 1.20
C MET A 1 -22.36 20.12 1.07
N CYS A 2 -21.26 19.70 1.71
CA CYS A 2 -20.93 18.27 1.83
C CYS A 2 -21.94 17.66 2.79
N GLN A 3 -22.60 16.59 2.36
CA GLN A 3 -23.43 15.76 3.25
C GLN A 3 -22.49 14.94 4.16
N PRO A 4 -22.51 15.16 5.50
CA PRO A 4 -21.53 14.53 6.40
C PRO A 4 -21.82 13.05 6.77
N ASP A 5 -22.89 12.43 6.31
CA ASP A 5 -23.39 11.19 6.92
C ASP A 5 -23.57 9.98 5.98
N ARG A 6 -23.02 9.99 4.77
CA ARG A 6 -23.05 8.80 3.95
C ARG A 6 -21.72 8.05 4.08
N PRO A 7 -21.71 6.78 4.56
CA PRO A 7 -20.50 5.99 4.58
C PRO A 7 -19.91 5.93 3.17
N PRO A 8 -18.58 5.88 3.02
CA PRO A 8 -17.97 5.76 1.70
C PRO A 8 -18.53 4.53 1.00
N ALA A 9 -18.63 4.59 -0.33
CA ALA A 9 -19.01 3.42 -1.12
C ALA A 9 -18.01 2.30 -0.83
N LEU A 10 -18.50 1.06 -0.69
CA LEU A 10 -17.64 -0.10 -0.50
C LEU A 10 -16.66 -0.20 -1.67
N PRO A 11 -15.34 -0.21 -1.43
CA PRO A 11 -14.36 -0.44 -2.48
C PRO A 11 -14.59 -1.77 -3.20
N PRO A 12 -14.18 -1.92 -4.47
CA PRO A 12 -14.33 -3.18 -5.20
C PRO A 12 -13.75 -4.36 -4.41
N ILE A 13 -14.46 -5.47 -4.42
CA ILE A 13 -14.04 -6.70 -3.76
C ILE A 13 -13.25 -7.53 -4.76
N LEU A 14 -11.97 -7.81 -4.46
CA LEU A 14 -11.09 -8.67 -5.25
C LEU A 14 -11.25 -10.15 -4.89
N TYR A 15 -11.56 -10.42 -3.62
CA TYR A 15 -11.82 -11.75 -3.10
C TYR A 15 -12.73 -11.69 -1.88
N GLN A 16 -13.62 -12.68 -1.73
CA GLN A 16 -14.48 -12.81 -0.57
C GLN A 16 -14.74 -14.27 -0.23
N SER A 17 -14.61 -14.60 1.05
CA SER A 17 -15.03 -15.86 1.66
C SER A 17 -15.84 -15.58 2.93
N SER A 18 -16.23 -16.62 3.65
CA SER A 18 -16.83 -16.49 5.00
C SER A 18 -15.84 -15.99 6.06
N HIS A 19 -14.54 -15.91 5.75
CA HIS A 19 -13.47 -15.63 6.68
C HIS A 19 -12.74 -14.31 6.40
N VAL A 20 -12.54 -14.00 5.13
CA VAL A 20 -11.66 -12.90 4.66
C VAL A 20 -12.31 -12.18 3.48
N VAL A 21 -12.11 -10.87 3.42
CA VAL A 21 -12.36 -10.05 2.24
C VAL A 21 -11.06 -9.35 1.86
N ILE A 22 -10.73 -9.34 0.57
CA ILE A 22 -9.67 -8.50 0.01
C ILE A 22 -10.34 -7.41 -0.82
N LEU A 23 -10.12 -6.15 -0.44
CA LEU A 23 -10.61 -4.99 -1.17
C LEU A 23 -9.54 -4.45 -2.12
N ASP A 24 -9.97 -3.88 -3.24
CA ASP A 24 -9.16 -2.94 -4.03
C ASP A 24 -9.34 -1.53 -3.43
N LYS A 25 -8.51 -1.20 -2.44
CA LYS A 25 -8.60 0.09 -1.75
C LYS A 25 -8.28 1.22 -2.73
N PRO A 26 -9.16 2.21 -2.92
CA PRO A 26 -8.82 3.37 -3.75
C PRO A 26 -7.73 4.23 -3.08
N ALA A 27 -6.99 4.99 -3.89
CA ALA A 27 -6.12 6.06 -3.38
C ALA A 27 -6.98 7.20 -2.79
N GLY A 28 -6.46 7.88 -1.77
CA GLY A 28 -7.12 8.96 -1.06
C GLY A 28 -8.04 8.51 0.08
N LEU A 29 -8.32 7.19 0.23
CA LEU A 29 -9.13 6.66 1.33
C LEU A 29 -8.22 6.09 2.43
N PRO A 30 -8.17 6.67 3.63
CA PRO A 30 -7.43 6.10 4.75
C PRO A 30 -8.09 4.81 5.25
N VAL A 31 -7.29 3.93 5.85
CA VAL A 31 -7.82 2.67 6.42
C VAL A 31 -8.56 2.91 7.74
N HIS A 32 -8.08 3.82 8.58
CA HIS A 32 -8.67 4.24 9.84
C HIS A 32 -9.01 5.73 9.79
N THR A 33 -10.05 6.14 10.48
CA THR A 33 -10.34 7.55 10.71
C THR A 33 -9.20 8.19 11.50
N GLY A 34 -8.58 9.21 10.91
CA GLY A 34 -7.53 9.98 11.57
C GLY A 34 -8.07 11.02 12.55
N PRO A 35 -7.18 11.74 13.30
CA PRO A 35 -7.59 12.77 14.23
C PRO A 35 -8.43 13.91 13.61
N GLY A 36 -8.27 14.13 12.29
CA GLY A 36 -9.04 15.12 11.55
C GLY A 36 -10.45 14.67 11.14
N GLY A 37 -10.86 13.46 11.49
CA GLY A 37 -12.13 12.88 11.03
C GLY A 37 -12.12 12.52 9.55
N GLY A 38 -13.33 12.33 8.98
CA GLY A 38 -13.53 11.99 7.58
C GLY A 38 -13.67 10.49 7.33
N PRO A 39 -14.06 10.11 6.10
CA PRO A 39 -14.36 8.72 5.76
C PRO A 39 -13.10 7.84 5.74
N SER A 40 -13.26 6.59 6.14
CA SER A 40 -12.22 5.56 6.17
C SER A 40 -12.75 4.22 5.66
N VAL A 41 -11.86 3.24 5.44
CA VAL A 41 -12.29 1.88 5.09
C VAL A 41 -13.09 1.24 6.22
N GLU A 42 -12.83 1.57 7.48
CA GLU A 42 -13.58 1.02 8.62
C GLU A 42 -15.07 1.37 8.59
N ASP A 43 -15.42 2.52 8.01
CA ASP A 43 -16.84 2.92 7.85
C ASP A 43 -17.61 2.01 6.88
N CYS A 44 -16.91 1.22 6.05
CA CYS A 44 -17.50 0.21 5.19
C CYS A 44 -17.74 -1.13 5.90
N PHE A 45 -17.23 -1.34 7.12
CA PHE A 45 -17.32 -2.63 7.83
C PHE A 45 -18.73 -3.14 8.05
N PRO A 46 -19.74 -2.31 8.36
CA PRO A 46 -21.12 -2.75 8.44
C PRO A 46 -21.67 -3.36 7.14
N LEU A 47 -21.09 -2.98 5.97
CA LEU A 47 -21.47 -3.53 4.67
C LEU A 47 -20.85 -4.93 4.44
N LEU A 48 -19.73 -5.24 5.11
CA LEU A 48 -19.04 -6.52 4.99
C LEU A 48 -19.57 -7.59 5.96
N SER A 49 -20.03 -7.19 7.14
CA SER A 49 -20.55 -8.11 8.14
C SER A 49 -21.49 -7.40 9.12
N ARG A 50 -22.59 -8.08 9.48
CA ARG A 50 -23.51 -7.62 10.53
C ARG A 50 -23.14 -8.12 11.93
N ARG A 51 -21.98 -8.76 12.09
CA ARG A 51 -21.52 -9.28 13.37
C ARG A 51 -21.06 -8.16 14.29
N LYS A 52 -21.27 -8.33 15.60
CA LYS A 52 -20.79 -7.38 16.62
C LYS A 52 -19.27 -7.50 16.85
N ASP A 53 -18.72 -8.71 16.62
CA ASP A 53 -17.30 -9.03 16.73
C ASP A 53 -16.63 -9.02 15.34
N GLY A 54 -16.10 -7.90 14.96
CA GLY A 54 -15.48 -7.66 13.65
C GLY A 54 -16.37 -6.88 12.69
N PRO A 55 -15.94 -6.68 11.43
CA PRO A 55 -14.64 -7.02 10.82
C PRO A 55 -13.41 -6.30 11.41
N TRP A 56 -12.19 -6.76 11.04
CA TRP A 56 -10.92 -6.16 11.46
C TRP A 56 -9.93 -6.01 10.31
N LEU A 57 -9.17 -4.94 10.32
CA LEU A 57 -8.01 -4.80 9.44
C LEU A 57 -6.90 -5.78 9.85
N ALA A 58 -6.43 -6.59 8.90
CA ALA A 58 -5.31 -7.49 9.13
C ALA A 58 -3.96 -6.77 8.99
N HIS A 59 -3.91 -5.74 8.14
CA HIS A 59 -2.79 -4.84 7.91
C HIS A 59 -3.30 -3.47 7.45
N ARG A 60 -2.38 -2.56 7.14
CA ARG A 60 -2.74 -1.22 6.67
C ARG A 60 -2.04 -0.87 5.36
N LEU A 61 -2.65 0.02 4.60
CA LEU A 61 -2.07 0.79 3.51
C LEU A 61 -2.14 2.28 3.86
N ASP A 62 -1.23 3.08 3.32
CA ASP A 62 -1.32 4.53 3.42
C ASP A 62 -2.55 5.04 2.67
N ALA A 63 -3.05 6.22 3.01
CA ALA A 63 -4.25 6.79 2.39
C ALA A 63 -4.12 6.81 0.85
N ASP A 64 -2.99 7.31 0.33
CA ASP A 64 -2.75 7.49 -1.10
C ASP A 64 -2.31 6.21 -1.84
N THR A 65 -1.97 5.14 -1.11
CA THR A 65 -1.65 3.84 -1.70
C THR A 65 -2.94 3.10 -2.04
N SER A 66 -3.09 2.68 -3.30
CA SER A 66 -4.22 1.84 -3.75
C SER A 66 -3.89 0.35 -3.70
N GLY A 67 -4.91 -0.52 -3.88
CA GLY A 67 -4.74 -1.95 -4.11
C GLY A 67 -5.12 -2.85 -2.95
N CYS A 68 -4.54 -4.05 -2.91
CA CYS A 68 -4.95 -5.16 -2.03
C CYS A 68 -4.91 -4.81 -0.55
N LEU A 69 -6.08 -4.77 0.09
CA LEU A 69 -6.26 -4.58 1.53
C LEU A 69 -7.05 -5.75 2.12
N ALA A 70 -6.45 -6.49 3.05
CA ALA A 70 -7.08 -7.64 3.71
C ALA A 70 -7.87 -7.24 4.95
N ILE A 71 -9.10 -7.73 5.02
CA ILE A 71 -10.02 -7.57 6.13
C ILE A 71 -10.45 -8.95 6.62
N ALA A 72 -10.28 -9.20 7.91
CA ALA A 72 -10.75 -10.42 8.55
C ALA A 72 -12.22 -10.29 8.95
N LEU A 73 -13.04 -11.25 8.58
CA LEU A 73 -14.43 -11.35 9.01
C LEU A 73 -14.61 -12.18 10.29
N ARG A 74 -13.54 -12.85 10.74
CA ARG A 74 -13.48 -13.71 11.93
C ARG A 74 -12.17 -13.50 12.66
N LYS A 75 -12.16 -13.73 13.98
CA LYS A 75 -11.00 -13.54 14.83
C LYS A 75 -9.86 -14.52 14.52
N GLN A 76 -10.18 -15.77 14.22
CA GLN A 76 -9.15 -16.78 13.92
C GLN A 76 -8.37 -16.45 12.64
N PRO A 77 -8.99 -16.13 11.48
CA PRO A 77 -8.28 -15.62 10.30
C PRO A 77 -7.49 -14.34 10.58
N LEU A 78 -8.00 -13.42 11.40
CA LEU A 78 -7.23 -12.22 11.80
C LEU A 78 -5.90 -12.59 12.43
N LEU A 79 -5.91 -13.47 13.43
CA LEU A 79 -4.71 -13.92 14.13
C LEU A 79 -3.74 -14.64 13.18
N ALA A 80 -4.26 -15.51 12.30
CA ALA A 80 -3.46 -16.21 11.30
C ALA A 80 -2.77 -15.22 10.34
N MET A 81 -3.49 -14.20 9.84
CA MET A 81 -2.92 -13.17 8.97
C MET A 81 -1.90 -12.30 9.71
N GLN A 82 -2.17 -11.89 10.95
CA GLN A 82 -1.23 -11.12 11.77
C GLN A 82 0.07 -11.91 12.01
N GLN A 83 -0.05 -13.19 12.32
CA GLN A 83 1.10 -14.08 12.47
C GLN A 83 1.87 -14.21 11.15
N ALA A 84 1.19 -14.36 10.01
CA ALA A 84 1.82 -14.43 8.71
C ALA A 84 2.60 -13.17 8.34
N PHE A 85 2.10 -11.99 8.70
CA PHE A 85 2.84 -10.73 8.54
C PHE A 85 4.04 -10.65 9.48
N ALA A 86 3.90 -11.08 10.74
CA ALA A 86 4.98 -11.07 11.72
C ALA A 86 6.11 -12.06 11.37
N SER A 87 5.75 -13.26 10.90
CA SER A 87 6.70 -14.30 10.47
C SER A 87 7.21 -14.14 9.03
N LYS A 88 6.78 -13.08 8.32
CA LYS A 88 7.13 -12.82 6.91
C LYS A 88 6.72 -13.94 5.93
N THR A 89 5.74 -14.77 6.28
CA THR A 89 5.17 -15.77 5.38
C THR A 89 4.09 -15.17 4.47
N ALA A 90 3.48 -14.05 4.86
CA ALA A 90 2.68 -13.23 3.96
C ALA A 90 3.57 -12.49 2.96
N ARG A 91 3.24 -12.54 1.67
CA ARG A 91 3.96 -11.82 0.62
C ARG A 91 3.14 -10.62 0.16
N LYS A 92 3.81 -9.47 0.04
CA LYS A 92 3.22 -8.22 -0.44
C LYS A 92 4.08 -7.68 -1.57
N THR A 93 3.52 -7.62 -2.75
CA THR A 93 4.19 -7.03 -3.91
C THR A 93 3.52 -5.71 -4.27
N TYR A 94 4.33 -4.69 -4.48
CA TYR A 94 3.86 -3.39 -4.91
C TYR A 94 4.38 -3.08 -6.31
N TRP A 95 3.59 -2.36 -7.09
CA TRP A 95 4.06 -1.69 -8.29
C TRP A 95 4.22 -0.20 -8.00
N ALA A 96 5.36 0.32 -8.41
CA ALA A 96 5.66 1.74 -8.33
C ALA A 96 6.17 2.25 -9.68
N VAL A 97 5.75 3.43 -10.10
CA VAL A 97 6.45 4.17 -11.15
C VAL A 97 7.28 5.24 -10.45
N VAL A 98 8.58 5.25 -10.71
CA VAL A 98 9.55 6.16 -10.08
C VAL A 98 10.16 7.11 -11.11
N GLU A 99 10.57 8.29 -10.67
CA GLU A 99 11.33 9.25 -11.49
C GLU A 99 12.75 8.74 -11.67
N GLY A 100 13.24 8.65 -12.92
CA GLY A 100 14.51 7.98 -13.22
C GLY A 100 14.44 6.48 -12.94
N GLY A 101 15.24 6.00 -11.99
CA GLY A 101 15.22 4.63 -11.50
C GLY A 101 16.59 3.99 -11.31
N PRO A 102 16.65 2.79 -10.70
CA PRO A 102 17.89 2.09 -10.44
C PRO A 102 18.62 1.72 -11.74
N GLN A 103 19.96 1.74 -11.75
CA GLN A 103 20.76 1.34 -12.91
C GLN A 103 20.75 -0.19 -13.10
N THR A 104 20.67 -0.94 -12.00
CA THR A 104 20.62 -2.41 -12.01
C THR A 104 19.19 -2.91 -12.22
N PRO A 105 18.99 -4.11 -12.81
CA PRO A 105 17.65 -4.68 -13.00
C PRO A 105 16.98 -5.10 -11.70
N THR A 106 17.76 -5.43 -10.68
CA THR A 106 17.30 -5.86 -9.35
C THR A 106 18.20 -5.32 -8.25
N GLY A 107 17.71 -5.28 -7.04
CA GLY A 107 18.52 -4.95 -5.87
C GLY A 107 17.71 -4.91 -4.58
N ARG A 108 18.35 -4.43 -3.49
CA ARG A 108 17.79 -4.37 -2.17
C ARG A 108 18.18 -3.06 -1.48
N ILE A 109 17.21 -2.45 -0.82
CA ILE A 109 17.40 -1.29 0.06
C ILE A 109 17.28 -1.81 1.49
N ASP A 110 18.29 -1.54 2.31
CA ASP A 110 18.34 -1.90 3.73
C ASP A 110 18.67 -0.64 4.51
N LEU A 111 17.65 0.19 4.71
CA LEU A 111 17.78 1.49 5.36
C LEU A 111 16.77 1.60 6.50
N PRO A 112 17.22 1.82 7.74
CA PRO A 112 16.31 1.94 8.88
C PRO A 112 15.49 3.23 8.81
N LEU A 113 14.24 3.16 9.25
CA LEU A 113 13.27 4.26 9.15
C LEU A 113 12.84 4.77 10.52
N LEU A 114 12.92 6.08 10.71
CA LEU A 114 12.51 6.80 11.91
C LEU A 114 11.34 7.73 11.59
N LYS A 115 10.33 7.74 12.47
CA LYS A 115 9.26 8.75 12.43
C LYS A 115 9.74 10.03 13.08
N THR A 116 9.64 11.14 12.34
CA THR A 116 9.94 12.49 12.85
C THR A 116 8.68 13.34 12.82
N SER A 117 8.54 14.21 13.80
CA SER A 117 7.41 15.13 13.92
C SER A 117 7.93 16.56 14.00
N THR A 118 7.32 17.45 13.23
CA THR A 118 7.60 18.88 13.21
C THR A 118 6.29 19.63 13.44
N ARG A 119 6.34 20.97 13.52
CA ARG A 119 5.13 21.81 13.57
C ARG A 119 4.27 21.67 12.31
N ALA A 120 4.87 21.35 11.17
CA ALA A 120 4.17 21.15 9.90
C ALA A 120 3.53 19.76 9.75
N GLY A 121 3.77 18.85 10.70
CA GLY A 121 3.26 17.47 10.66
C GLY A 121 4.36 16.44 10.92
N TRP A 122 4.10 15.19 10.54
CA TRP A 122 5.05 14.10 10.71
C TRP A 122 5.45 13.51 9.35
N SER A 123 6.64 12.95 9.29
CA SER A 123 7.15 12.18 8.14
C SER A 123 8.03 11.02 8.62
N MET A 124 8.38 10.15 7.70
CA MET A 124 9.40 9.13 7.93
C MET A 124 10.71 9.58 7.25
N GLN A 125 11.84 9.25 7.84
CA GLN A 125 13.15 9.50 7.25
C GLN A 125 14.09 8.33 7.50
N VAL A 126 15.11 8.20 6.67
CA VAL A 126 16.21 7.27 6.91
C VAL A 126 17.06 7.82 8.06
N ALA A 127 17.30 7.00 9.07
CA ALA A 127 18.16 7.33 10.21
C ALA A 127 18.66 6.05 10.88
N ASP A 128 19.92 6.03 11.32
CA ASP A 128 20.55 4.86 11.97
C ASP A 128 19.79 4.41 13.23
N ALA A 129 19.20 5.36 13.97
CA ALA A 129 18.35 5.08 15.13
C ALA A 129 16.93 4.60 14.76
N GLY A 130 16.64 4.45 13.47
CA GLY A 130 15.34 4.01 12.97
C GLY A 130 15.07 2.52 13.17
N ALA A 131 13.82 2.13 12.97
CA ALA A 131 13.45 0.73 12.96
C ALA A 131 13.98 0.05 11.69
N PRO A 132 14.61 -1.14 11.79
CA PRO A 132 15.10 -1.88 10.62
C PRO A 132 14.01 -2.06 9.57
N SER A 133 14.35 -1.78 8.32
CA SER A 133 13.44 -1.95 7.19
C SER A 133 14.19 -2.34 5.92
N ALA A 134 13.59 -3.23 5.13
CA ALA A 134 14.18 -3.72 3.91
C ALA A 134 13.12 -3.86 2.81
N THR A 135 13.53 -3.44 1.60
CA THR A 135 12.72 -3.50 0.37
C THR A 135 13.58 -4.05 -0.74
N THR A 136 13.16 -5.12 -1.41
CA THR A 136 13.77 -5.55 -2.66
C THR A 136 13.02 -4.94 -3.83
N TRP A 137 13.72 -4.74 -4.95
CA TRP A 137 13.10 -4.28 -6.17
C TRP A 137 13.52 -5.10 -7.39
N ARG A 138 12.66 -5.09 -8.39
CA ARG A 138 12.91 -5.57 -9.74
C ARG A 138 12.36 -4.55 -10.73
N VAL A 139 13.15 -4.17 -11.73
CA VAL A 139 12.69 -3.30 -12.82
C VAL A 139 11.85 -4.14 -13.78
N LEU A 140 10.59 -3.73 -14.00
CA LEU A 140 9.68 -4.37 -14.95
C LEU A 140 9.71 -3.68 -16.31
N GLY A 141 10.00 -2.39 -16.34
CA GLY A 141 10.11 -1.61 -17.57
C GLY A 141 10.66 -0.21 -17.33
N ARG A 142 10.99 0.49 -18.42
CA ARG A 142 11.59 1.83 -18.39
C ARG A 142 11.05 2.69 -19.51
N SER A 143 10.96 3.99 -19.25
CA SER A 143 10.84 5.03 -20.26
C SER A 143 12.11 5.88 -20.29
N ALA A 144 12.12 6.98 -21.02
CA ALA A 144 13.23 7.93 -21.03
C ALA A 144 13.45 8.61 -19.66
N THR A 145 12.40 8.78 -18.86
CA THR A 145 12.43 9.56 -17.61
C THR A 145 11.94 8.82 -16.38
N THR A 146 11.31 7.65 -16.55
CA THR A 146 10.72 6.90 -15.44
C THR A 146 11.04 5.41 -15.53
N SER A 147 10.92 4.71 -14.40
CA SER A 147 11.01 3.26 -14.33
C SER A 147 9.80 2.68 -13.62
N TRP A 148 9.29 1.57 -14.12
CA TRP A 148 8.28 0.77 -13.48
C TRP A 148 8.94 -0.35 -12.68
N LEU A 149 8.72 -0.34 -11.38
CA LEU A 149 9.32 -1.25 -10.42
C LEU A 149 8.28 -2.17 -9.79
N GLU A 150 8.67 -3.41 -9.58
CA GLU A 150 8.07 -4.30 -8.60
C GLU A 150 8.88 -4.21 -7.32
N LEU A 151 8.20 -3.92 -6.21
CA LEU A 151 8.80 -3.81 -4.87
C LEU A 151 8.24 -4.93 -3.99
N GLU A 152 9.09 -5.68 -3.31
CA GLU A 152 8.70 -6.60 -2.25
C GLU A 152 9.15 -6.02 -0.91
N LEU A 153 8.20 -5.76 -0.02
CA LEU A 153 8.47 -5.18 1.29
C LEU A 153 8.66 -6.31 2.32
N GLU A 154 9.92 -6.57 2.70
CA GLU A 154 10.28 -7.57 3.72
C GLU A 154 9.85 -7.15 5.13
N THR A 155 9.59 -5.86 5.31
CA THR A 155 9.04 -5.24 6.52
C THR A 155 7.84 -4.37 6.16
N GLY A 156 7.11 -3.86 7.16
CA GLY A 156 5.89 -3.06 6.94
C GLY A 156 5.92 -1.71 7.66
N ARG A 157 7.01 -0.95 7.54
CA ARG A 157 7.09 0.38 8.16
C ARG A 157 6.23 1.37 7.40
N THR A 158 5.70 2.37 8.12
CA THR A 158 4.92 3.45 7.51
C THR A 158 5.71 4.12 6.40
N HIS A 159 5.10 4.38 5.25
CA HIS A 159 5.68 5.00 4.06
C HIS A 159 6.97 4.33 3.52
N GLN A 160 7.24 3.07 3.90
CA GLN A 160 8.53 2.41 3.62
C GLN A 160 8.93 2.47 2.15
N ALA A 161 8.07 2.03 1.22
CA ALA A 161 8.36 2.07 -0.22
C ALA A 161 8.68 3.49 -0.69
N ARG A 162 7.92 4.47 -0.22
CA ARG A 162 8.03 5.88 -0.60
C ARG A 162 9.36 6.47 -0.16
N VAL A 163 9.72 6.30 1.12
CA VAL A 163 10.96 6.82 1.69
C VAL A 163 12.18 6.10 1.10
N HIS A 164 12.11 4.77 0.93
CA HIS A 164 13.20 4.00 0.33
C HIS A 164 13.49 4.45 -1.10
N CYS A 165 12.46 4.58 -1.95
CA CYS A 165 12.64 5.05 -3.33
C CYS A 165 13.22 6.47 -3.36
N ALA A 166 12.71 7.38 -2.52
CA ALA A 166 13.22 8.75 -2.44
C ALA A 166 14.67 8.82 -1.96
N ALA A 167 15.04 8.04 -0.93
CA ALA A 167 16.41 7.98 -0.40
C ALA A 167 17.43 7.46 -1.42
N MET A 168 16.98 6.63 -2.37
CA MET A 168 17.81 6.13 -3.47
C MET A 168 17.91 7.11 -4.64
N GLY A 169 17.28 8.29 -4.57
CA GLY A 169 17.31 9.30 -5.63
C GLY A 169 16.32 9.05 -6.79
N TRP A 170 15.37 8.14 -6.63
CA TRP A 170 14.29 7.86 -7.60
C TRP A 170 12.93 7.83 -6.89
N PRO A 171 12.41 9.02 -6.47
CA PRO A 171 11.13 9.12 -5.78
C PRO A 171 9.98 8.58 -6.62
N ILE A 172 8.92 8.12 -5.97
CA ILE A 172 7.72 7.64 -6.67
C ILE A 172 7.00 8.82 -7.30
N VAL A 173 6.60 8.70 -8.57
CA VAL A 173 5.85 9.73 -9.29
C VAL A 173 4.58 10.08 -8.51
N GLY A 174 4.38 11.39 -8.28
CA GLY A 174 3.21 11.90 -7.58
C GLY A 174 3.28 11.81 -6.05
N ASP A 175 4.45 11.49 -5.50
CA ASP A 175 4.67 11.54 -4.06
C ASP A 175 4.90 12.98 -3.59
N ALA A 176 3.84 13.65 -3.11
CA ALA A 176 3.92 15.02 -2.65
C ALA A 176 4.72 15.21 -1.34
N LEU A 177 5.02 14.12 -0.61
CA LEU A 177 5.73 14.19 0.67
C LEU A 177 7.24 13.92 0.53
N TYR A 178 7.62 13.01 -0.37
CA TYR A 178 9.00 12.56 -0.54
C TYR A 178 9.58 12.80 -1.94
N GLY A 179 8.81 13.35 -2.84
CA GLY A 179 9.18 13.67 -4.23
C GLY A 179 8.43 14.87 -4.75
N HIS A 180 7.82 14.74 -5.91
CA HIS A 180 7.09 15.82 -6.57
C HIS A 180 5.62 15.45 -6.75
N PRO A 181 4.67 16.38 -6.47
CA PRO A 181 3.26 16.14 -6.71
C PRO A 181 2.98 15.97 -8.21
N HIS A 182 2.01 15.12 -8.55
CA HIS A 182 1.56 14.91 -9.92
C HIS A 182 0.03 14.90 -9.97
N PRO A 183 -0.64 15.44 -11.01
CA PRO A 183 -2.10 15.48 -11.10
C PRO A 183 -2.80 14.12 -11.00
N ALA A 184 -2.14 13.05 -11.46
CA ALA A 184 -2.63 11.67 -11.34
C ALA A 184 -2.46 11.07 -9.93
N GLY A 185 -1.84 11.79 -8.98
CA GLY A 185 -1.54 11.34 -7.62
C GLY A 185 -0.40 10.33 -7.56
N LEU A 186 -0.22 9.72 -6.38
CA LEU A 186 0.88 8.79 -6.07
C LEU A 186 0.82 7.52 -6.94
N HIS A 187 1.86 7.20 -7.67
CA HIS A 187 1.97 6.00 -8.52
C HIS A 187 2.48 4.79 -7.74
N LEU A 188 1.77 4.44 -6.67
CA LEU A 188 2.07 3.28 -5.80
C LEU A 188 0.81 2.42 -5.65
N LEU A 189 0.92 1.15 -6.00
CA LEU A 189 -0.14 0.15 -5.96
C LEU A 189 0.30 -1.06 -5.14
N ALA A 190 -0.44 -1.45 -4.11
CA ALA A 190 -0.33 -2.75 -3.46
C ALA A 190 -0.86 -3.83 -4.43
N ARG A 191 0.03 -4.27 -5.35
CA ARG A 191 -0.30 -5.05 -6.55
C ARG A 191 -0.80 -6.44 -6.22
N SER A 192 -0.11 -7.15 -5.31
CA SER A 192 -0.53 -8.49 -4.91
C SER A 192 -0.35 -8.74 -3.43
N LEU A 193 -1.17 -9.63 -2.92
CA LEU A 193 -1.15 -10.11 -1.54
C LEU A 193 -1.33 -11.61 -1.52
N SER A 194 -0.37 -12.34 -0.93
CA SER A 194 -0.47 -13.78 -0.69
C SER A 194 -0.47 -14.04 0.81
N LEU A 195 -1.45 -14.81 1.27
CA LEU A 195 -1.71 -15.11 2.69
C LEU A 195 -1.92 -16.63 2.88
N PRO A 196 -1.43 -17.22 3.98
CA PRO A 196 -1.66 -18.63 4.30
C PRO A 196 -3.04 -18.84 4.95
N VAL A 197 -4.09 -18.30 4.35
CA VAL A 197 -5.49 -18.45 4.76
C VAL A 197 -6.29 -18.97 3.56
N ASP A 198 -7.45 -19.57 3.80
CA ASP A 198 -8.32 -20.11 2.75
C ASP A 198 -7.56 -21.00 1.74
N ALA A 199 -6.74 -21.93 2.24
CA ALA A 199 -5.92 -22.86 1.47
C ALA A 199 -4.80 -22.21 0.62
N GLY A 200 -4.31 -21.03 1.02
CA GLY A 200 -3.23 -20.32 0.32
C GLY A 200 -3.76 -19.26 -0.66
N LEU A 201 -4.43 -18.26 -0.10
CA LEU A 201 -5.01 -17.15 -0.87
C LEU A 201 -3.92 -16.32 -1.55
N SER A 202 -4.06 -16.08 -2.85
CA SER A 202 -3.27 -15.10 -3.60
C SER A 202 -4.18 -14.23 -4.46
N VAL A 203 -4.09 -12.92 -4.30
CA VAL A 203 -4.97 -11.94 -4.95
C VAL A 203 -4.15 -10.82 -5.57
N THR A 204 -4.62 -10.32 -6.70
CA THR A 204 -3.96 -9.24 -7.47
C THR A 204 -4.95 -8.12 -7.74
N ALA A 205 -4.57 -6.87 -7.42
CA ALA A 205 -5.33 -5.67 -7.76
C ALA A 205 -4.92 -5.12 -9.13
N PRO A 206 -5.85 -4.66 -9.98
CA PRO A 206 -5.51 -3.99 -11.23
C PRO A 206 -4.85 -2.62 -10.95
N PRO A 207 -3.97 -2.12 -11.83
CA PRO A 207 -3.51 -0.75 -11.73
C PRO A 207 -4.68 0.20 -11.99
N ARG A 208 -4.77 1.27 -11.21
CA ARG A 208 -5.79 2.31 -11.43
C ARG A 208 -5.54 3.04 -12.75
N LEU A 209 -6.62 3.49 -13.41
CA LEU A 209 -6.56 4.13 -14.72
C LEU A 209 -5.57 5.31 -14.80
N THR A 210 -5.43 6.07 -13.72
CA THR A 210 -4.50 7.22 -13.66
C THR A 210 -3.02 6.81 -13.69
N MET A 211 -2.67 5.54 -13.43
CA MET A 211 -1.31 5.01 -13.56
C MET A 211 -1.02 4.48 -14.97
N HIS A 212 -2.04 4.18 -15.79
CA HIS A 212 -1.88 3.54 -17.09
C HIS A 212 -0.92 4.30 -18.03
N PRO A 213 -1.01 5.64 -18.21
CA PRO A 213 -0.09 6.34 -19.11
C PRO A 213 1.38 6.14 -18.73
N ALA A 214 1.71 6.21 -17.43
CA ALA A 214 3.08 6.02 -16.97
C ALA A 214 3.55 4.57 -17.09
N LEU A 215 2.67 3.59 -16.82
CA LEU A 215 2.96 2.17 -16.99
C LEU A 215 3.16 1.81 -18.46
N HIS A 216 2.28 2.27 -19.36
CA HIS A 216 2.42 2.05 -20.81
C HIS A 216 3.71 2.67 -21.35
N ALA A 217 4.09 3.89 -20.90
CA ALA A 217 5.36 4.50 -21.26
C ALA A 217 6.58 3.63 -20.85
N CYS A 218 6.44 2.81 -19.80
CA CYS A 218 7.44 1.85 -19.34
C CYS A 218 7.29 0.45 -19.97
N GLY A 219 6.37 0.25 -20.93
CA GLY A 219 6.20 -1.01 -21.67
C GLY A 219 5.19 -1.99 -21.06
N TRP A 220 4.32 -1.55 -20.15
CA TRP A 220 3.17 -2.33 -19.71
C TRP A 220 2.12 -2.42 -20.85
N THR A 221 1.62 -3.60 -21.14
CA THR A 221 0.64 -3.89 -22.21
C THR A 221 -0.74 -4.20 -21.65
#